data_c78b1559aef987bb13042b9502089472
#
_entry.id   c78b1559aef987bb13042b9502089472
#
_cell.length_a   1.000
_cell.length_b   1.000
_cell.length_c   1.000
_cell.angle_alpha   90.00
_cell.angle_beta   90.00
_cell.angle_gamma   90.00
#
_symmetry.space_group_name_H-M   'P 1'
#
loop_
_entity.id
_entity.type
_entity.pdbx_description
1 polymer ?
#
loop_
_entity_poly.entity_id
_entity_poly.type
_entity_poly.pdbx_seq_one_letter_code
_entity_poly.pdbx_strand_id
1 'polypeptide(L)'
;MKTSDYKALSVEEKVLEVVRNFFREEKEGNHHARDHAKLSLQDYLVKTDDGSYTLNSDILDGKSETMHTRHGAVREAMEKFVKPAKLDGKDNVRVLDICSGLGYNTSTCIDYLSDDVEIELDLVEISKETLTLALLMYSSLESYRFIQKAVEDELYEMGDIKFRYYQDDIPDNIHINLYIEDARVVVKGLEGYKKYDAIFLDPFSPLKSPELYTNEFFMHLKNLLKDDGVILTYTSAAPVRAAIVKSGLHLGEGPSFGRSGGTVASLKEDVIDKPLSMDDERMIALSDAGIPFKDPEFNDSYQKILQRRDQERMLSRGRIRFSSTVKTPIYLNKELDDGRLKRRVLNNLKKLGFDDLKSP
;
A
#
# COMPACT_ATOMS: atom_id res chain seq x y z
N MET A 1 -26.57 -2.81 -0.90
CA MET A 1 -25.74 -3.99 -1.17
C MET A 1 -25.49 -4.68 0.16
N LYS A 2 -25.69 -5.99 0.28
CA LYS A 2 -25.29 -6.72 1.50
C LYS A 2 -23.77 -6.64 1.57
N THR A 3 -23.25 -6.07 2.65
CA THR A 3 -21.83 -6.14 3.00
C THR A 3 -21.46 -7.63 3.01
N SER A 4 -20.55 -8.03 2.15
CA SER A 4 -19.99 -9.37 2.16
C SER A 4 -19.35 -9.61 3.53
N ASP A 5 -19.38 -10.84 4.04
CA ASP A 5 -18.70 -11.30 5.26
C ASP A 5 -17.14 -11.18 5.17
N TYR A 6 -16.64 -10.25 4.35
CA TYR A 6 -15.23 -10.00 4.15
C TYR A 6 -14.71 -9.11 5.30
N LYS A 7 -13.93 -9.70 6.19
CA LYS A 7 -13.18 -8.99 7.21
C LYS A 7 -11.74 -8.82 6.71
N ALA A 8 -11.34 -7.60 6.38
CA ALA A 8 -9.95 -7.28 6.09
C ALA A 8 -9.07 -7.57 7.32
N LEU A 9 -7.80 -7.91 7.08
CA LEU A 9 -6.84 -8.03 8.18
C LEU A 9 -6.64 -6.65 8.83
N SER A 10 -6.61 -6.62 10.15
CA SER A 10 -6.44 -5.42 10.96
C SER A 10 -5.44 -5.68 12.09
N VAL A 11 -5.25 -4.73 12.99
CA VAL A 11 -4.51 -4.93 14.24
C VAL A 11 -5.20 -5.96 15.15
N GLU A 12 -4.48 -6.43 16.17
CA GLU A 12 -5.01 -7.40 17.13
C GLU A 12 -6.38 -6.99 17.68
N GLU A 13 -7.31 -7.94 17.80
CA GLU A 13 -8.68 -7.70 18.28
C GLU A 13 -8.73 -6.97 19.63
N LYS A 14 -7.79 -7.27 20.53
CA LYS A 14 -7.67 -6.58 21.83
C LYS A 14 -7.41 -5.08 21.69
N VAL A 15 -6.62 -4.68 20.70
CA VAL A 15 -6.37 -3.27 20.40
C VAL A 15 -7.63 -2.61 19.86
N LEU A 16 -8.37 -3.30 18.97
CA LEU A 16 -9.66 -2.83 18.49
C LEU A 16 -10.70 -2.67 19.61
N GLU A 17 -10.68 -3.57 20.60
CA GLU A 17 -11.55 -3.46 21.80
C GLU A 17 -11.23 -2.20 22.62
N VAL A 18 -9.95 -1.82 22.77
CA VAL A 18 -9.58 -0.56 23.43
C VAL A 18 -10.21 0.63 22.69
N VAL A 19 -10.13 0.66 21.37
CA VAL A 19 -10.73 1.74 20.56
C VAL A 19 -12.25 1.76 20.67
N ARG A 20 -12.91 0.59 20.62
CA ARG A 20 -14.36 0.50 20.80
C ARG A 20 -14.82 0.97 22.19
N ASN A 21 -14.02 0.66 23.23
CA ASN A 21 -14.26 1.18 24.57
C ASN A 21 -14.10 2.69 24.63
N PHE A 22 -13.07 3.24 23.96
CA PHE A 22 -12.89 4.67 23.81
C PHE A 22 -14.15 5.34 23.19
N PHE A 23 -14.65 4.84 22.07
CA PHE A 23 -15.88 5.36 21.45
C PHE A 23 -17.10 5.29 22.39
N ARG A 24 -17.22 4.22 23.17
CA ARG A 24 -18.31 4.08 24.14
C ARG A 24 -18.22 5.13 25.25
N GLU A 25 -17.03 5.28 25.86
CA GLU A 25 -16.81 6.27 26.91
C GLU A 25 -17.02 7.71 26.39
N GLU A 26 -16.57 8.01 25.17
CA GLU A 26 -16.83 9.30 24.51
C GLU A 26 -18.34 9.55 24.36
N LYS A 27 -19.10 8.57 23.88
CA LYS A 27 -20.56 8.65 23.73
C LYS A 27 -21.30 8.81 25.08
N GLU A 28 -20.76 8.29 26.15
CA GLU A 28 -21.25 8.47 27.52
C GLU A 28 -20.86 9.85 28.10
N GLY A 29 -19.99 10.60 27.45
CA GLY A 29 -19.56 11.93 27.86
C GLY A 29 -18.42 11.92 28.88
N ASN A 30 -17.61 10.86 28.89
CA ASN A 30 -16.43 10.77 29.73
C ASN A 30 -15.27 11.58 29.14
N HIS A 31 -14.92 12.71 29.75
CA HIS A 31 -13.79 13.55 29.34
C HIS A 31 -12.41 12.89 29.45
N HIS A 32 -12.30 11.79 30.21
CA HIS A 32 -11.06 11.03 30.39
C HIS A 32 -10.97 9.82 29.44
N ALA A 33 -11.93 9.62 28.54
CA ALA A 33 -11.99 8.47 27.64
C ALA A 33 -10.68 8.29 26.85
N ARG A 34 -10.13 9.40 26.34
CA ARG A 34 -8.87 9.40 25.58
C ARG A 34 -7.66 9.00 26.42
N ASP A 35 -7.58 9.49 27.65
CA ASP A 35 -6.50 9.13 28.56
C ASP A 35 -6.56 7.65 28.97
N HIS A 36 -7.76 7.14 29.25
CA HIS A 36 -7.98 5.72 29.52
C HIS A 36 -7.57 4.84 28.34
N ALA A 37 -7.92 5.23 27.12
CA ALA A 37 -7.54 4.50 25.91
C ALA A 37 -6.03 4.53 25.71
N LYS A 38 -5.36 5.67 25.84
CA LYS A 38 -3.90 5.80 25.73
C LYS A 38 -3.17 4.93 26.76
N LEU A 39 -3.63 4.90 28.00
CA LEU A 39 -3.06 4.03 29.03
C LEU A 39 -3.24 2.55 28.68
N SER A 40 -4.44 2.16 28.24
CA SER A 40 -4.74 0.77 27.89
C SER A 40 -3.97 0.29 26.65
N LEU A 41 -3.61 1.20 25.74
CA LEU A 41 -2.83 0.86 24.55
C LEU A 41 -1.35 0.60 24.85
N GLN A 42 -0.80 1.11 25.95
CA GLN A 42 0.64 0.99 26.27
C GLN A 42 1.14 -0.45 26.27
N ASP A 43 0.31 -1.40 26.73
CA ASP A 43 0.66 -2.81 26.79
C ASP A 43 0.77 -3.51 25.42
N TYR A 44 0.23 -2.88 24.37
CA TYR A 44 0.21 -3.41 23.00
C TYR A 44 1.19 -2.70 22.07
N LEU A 45 1.70 -1.53 22.49
CA LEU A 45 2.61 -0.74 21.67
C LEU A 45 4.02 -1.34 21.70
N VAL A 46 4.57 -1.58 20.52
CA VAL A 46 5.95 -2.01 20.34
C VAL A 46 6.79 -0.80 19.94
N LYS A 47 7.70 -0.36 20.83
CA LYS A 47 8.62 0.74 20.50
C LYS A 47 9.70 0.27 19.55
N THR A 48 9.96 1.05 18.52
CA THR A 48 10.94 0.78 17.48
C THR A 48 12.25 1.55 17.71
N ASP A 49 13.29 1.24 16.91
CA ASP A 49 14.63 1.82 17.04
C ASP A 49 14.68 3.34 16.76
N ASP A 50 13.73 3.89 15.96
CA ASP A 50 13.63 5.34 15.68
C ASP A 50 12.73 6.10 16.67
N GLY A 51 12.21 5.39 17.68
CA GLY A 51 11.36 5.95 18.72
C GLY A 51 9.87 6.00 18.36
N SER A 52 9.49 5.64 17.16
CA SER A 52 8.08 5.44 16.78
C SER A 52 7.50 4.19 17.44
N TYR A 53 6.20 4.01 17.33
CA TYR A 53 5.49 2.83 17.84
C TYR A 53 4.85 2.06 16.70
N THR A 54 4.80 0.74 16.84
CA THR A 54 4.10 -0.17 15.93
C THR A 54 3.18 -1.11 16.69
N LEU A 55 2.31 -1.77 15.97
CA LEU A 55 1.34 -2.74 16.47
C LEU A 55 1.45 -4.05 15.71
N ASN A 56 0.98 -5.13 16.32
CA ASN A 56 0.83 -6.42 15.64
C ASN A 56 -0.53 -6.49 14.94
N SER A 57 -0.55 -7.19 13.80
CA SER A 57 -1.79 -7.59 13.15
C SER A 57 -2.48 -8.68 13.95
N ASP A 58 -3.78 -8.86 13.71
CA ASP A 58 -4.48 -10.06 14.14
C ASP A 58 -3.85 -11.33 13.53
N ILE A 59 -4.12 -12.47 14.14
CA ILE A 59 -3.57 -13.74 13.71
C ILE A 59 -4.35 -14.24 12.50
N LEU A 60 -3.66 -14.37 11.37
CA LEU A 60 -4.17 -15.02 10.17
C LEU A 60 -3.28 -16.21 9.81
N ASP A 61 -3.88 -17.39 9.65
CA ASP A 61 -3.17 -18.66 9.39
C ASP A 61 -2.07 -18.98 10.41
N GLY A 62 -2.32 -18.67 11.70
CA GLY A 62 -1.41 -18.94 12.80
C GLY A 62 -0.21 -17.98 12.90
N LYS A 63 -0.21 -16.88 12.15
CA LYS A 63 0.87 -15.87 12.15
C LYS A 63 0.31 -14.47 12.27
N SER A 64 0.97 -13.64 13.07
CA SER A 64 0.80 -12.19 13.05
C SER A 64 1.96 -11.53 12.29
N GLU A 65 1.75 -10.30 11.85
CA GLU A 65 2.79 -9.44 11.26
C GLU A 65 2.81 -8.14 12.05
N THR A 66 3.99 -7.55 12.26
CA THR A 66 4.08 -6.17 12.75
C THR A 66 3.77 -5.22 11.58
N MET A 67 3.04 -4.14 11.84
CA MET A 67 2.76 -3.12 10.84
C MET A 67 4.06 -2.53 10.27
N HIS A 68 5.05 -2.27 11.13
CA HIS A 68 6.35 -1.74 10.75
C HIS A 68 7.48 -2.64 11.26
N THR A 69 8.66 -2.54 10.66
CA THR A 69 9.84 -3.24 11.16
C THR A 69 10.36 -2.61 12.45
N ARG A 70 11.23 -3.33 13.17
CA ARG A 70 11.86 -2.78 14.36
C ARG A 70 12.73 -1.55 14.11
N HIS A 71 13.13 -1.28 12.85
CA HIS A 71 13.92 -0.09 12.49
C HIS A 71 13.14 1.21 12.63
N GLY A 72 11.82 1.15 12.59
CA GLY A 72 10.92 2.25 12.86
C GLY A 72 10.02 2.65 11.71
N ALA A 73 8.82 3.06 12.06
CA ALA A 73 7.79 3.44 11.11
C ALA A 73 8.17 4.71 10.34
N VAL A 74 8.76 5.69 11.01
CA VAL A 74 9.19 6.96 10.39
C VAL A 74 10.31 6.73 9.38
N ARG A 75 11.31 5.91 9.75
CA ARG A 75 12.40 5.57 8.84
C ARG A 75 11.91 4.73 7.65
N GLU A 76 11.00 3.79 7.86
CA GLU A 76 10.41 3.04 6.75
C GLU A 76 9.64 3.95 5.81
N ALA A 77 8.79 4.84 6.33
CA ALA A 77 8.07 5.83 5.55
C ALA A 77 9.04 6.68 4.71
N MET A 78 10.09 7.22 5.34
CA MET A 78 11.10 8.05 4.66
C MET A 78 11.83 7.29 3.55
N GLU A 79 12.36 6.10 3.87
CA GLU A 79 13.26 5.39 2.95
C GLU A 79 12.54 4.59 1.86
N LYS A 80 11.32 4.11 2.13
CA LYS A 80 10.58 3.27 1.17
C LYS A 80 9.54 4.02 0.36
N PHE A 81 9.04 5.13 0.87
CA PHE A 81 7.93 5.85 0.26
C PHE A 81 8.30 7.30 -0.09
N VAL A 82 8.68 8.12 0.89
CA VAL A 82 8.80 9.57 0.71
C VAL A 82 9.97 9.94 -0.21
N LYS A 83 11.20 9.54 0.10
CA LYS A 83 12.37 9.84 -0.74
C LYS A 83 12.26 9.27 -2.17
N PRO A 84 11.82 7.98 -2.34
CA PRO A 84 11.70 7.41 -3.68
C PRO A 84 10.59 8.03 -4.53
N ALA A 85 9.64 8.73 -3.90
CA ALA A 85 8.58 9.45 -4.61
C ALA A 85 9.08 10.68 -5.39
N LYS A 86 10.29 11.20 -5.04
CA LYS A 86 10.94 12.33 -5.74
C LYS A 86 10.02 13.56 -5.85
N LEU A 87 9.44 13.94 -4.73
CA LEU A 87 8.49 15.04 -4.66
C LEU A 87 9.17 16.41 -4.51
N ASP A 88 10.50 16.42 -4.33
CA ASP A 88 11.30 17.65 -4.15
C ASP A 88 11.17 18.58 -5.35
N GLY A 89 11.05 19.87 -5.07
CA GLY A 89 11.02 20.93 -6.08
C GLY A 89 9.69 21.05 -6.84
N LYS A 90 8.64 20.36 -6.39
CA LYS A 90 7.27 20.55 -6.87
C LYS A 90 6.58 21.61 -6.02
N ASP A 91 5.89 22.56 -6.64
CA ASP A 91 5.07 23.57 -5.95
C ASP A 91 3.75 22.98 -5.43
N ASN A 92 3.26 21.92 -6.08
CA ASN A 92 2.02 21.22 -5.75
C ASN A 92 2.25 19.72 -5.75
N VAL A 93 1.95 19.06 -4.64
CA VAL A 93 2.11 17.63 -4.45
C VAL A 93 0.77 17.00 -4.10
N ARG A 94 0.43 15.92 -4.79
CA ARG A 94 -0.74 15.11 -4.47
C ARG A 94 -0.34 13.65 -4.24
N VAL A 95 -0.65 13.13 -3.06
CA VAL A 95 -0.32 11.77 -2.64
C VAL A 95 -1.58 11.00 -2.27
N LEU A 96 -1.65 9.74 -2.71
CA LEU A 96 -2.65 8.77 -2.26
C LEU A 96 -1.95 7.74 -1.36
N ASP A 97 -2.34 7.67 -0.09
CA ASP A 97 -1.79 6.74 0.90
C ASP A 97 -2.80 5.63 1.18
N ILE A 98 -2.58 4.46 0.59
CA ILE A 98 -3.47 3.30 0.67
C ILE A 98 -3.02 2.37 1.79
N CYS A 99 -3.94 2.05 2.70
CA CYS A 99 -3.70 1.44 4.00
C CYS A 99 -2.84 2.35 4.88
N SER A 100 -3.29 3.60 4.99
CA SER A 100 -2.59 4.66 5.73
C SER A 100 -2.35 4.32 7.22
N GLY A 101 -3.16 3.42 7.77
CA GLY A 101 -2.99 2.87 9.11
C GLY A 101 -2.84 3.96 10.18
N LEU A 102 -1.63 4.06 10.75
CA LEU A 102 -1.30 5.04 11.79
C LEU A 102 -0.87 6.41 11.24
N GLY A 103 -0.85 6.61 9.91
CA GLY A 103 -0.55 7.91 9.29
C GLY A 103 0.94 8.28 9.23
N TYR A 104 1.86 7.34 9.44
CA TYR A 104 3.29 7.63 9.41
C TYR A 104 3.81 8.02 8.02
N ASN A 105 3.35 7.36 6.95
CA ASN A 105 3.77 7.69 5.59
C ASN A 105 3.38 9.13 5.25
N THR A 106 2.15 9.51 5.54
CA THR A 106 1.61 10.85 5.31
C THR A 106 2.32 11.90 6.13
N SER A 107 2.47 11.71 7.47
CA SER A 107 3.18 12.67 8.32
C SER A 107 4.63 12.84 7.89
N THR A 108 5.33 11.74 7.58
CA THR A 108 6.71 11.82 7.11
C THR A 108 6.81 12.58 5.79
N CYS A 109 5.82 12.44 4.91
CA CYS A 109 5.77 13.18 3.66
C CYS A 109 5.60 14.69 3.89
N ILE A 110 4.74 15.09 4.81
CA ILE A 110 4.56 16.51 5.17
C ILE A 110 5.86 17.09 5.75
N ASP A 111 6.47 16.43 6.75
CA ASP A 111 7.71 16.90 7.39
C ASP A 111 8.91 16.94 6.43
N TYR A 112 8.85 16.20 5.33
CA TYR A 112 9.91 16.15 4.31
C TYR A 112 9.82 17.28 3.30
N LEU A 113 8.62 17.74 2.97
CA LEU A 113 8.39 18.80 1.99
C LEU A 113 8.60 20.18 2.61
N SER A 114 8.90 21.19 1.76
CA SER A 114 9.02 22.58 2.21
C SER A 114 7.67 23.16 2.65
N ASP A 115 7.68 24.09 3.58
CA ASP A 115 6.47 24.70 4.15
C ASP A 115 5.62 25.48 3.13
N ASP A 116 6.18 25.84 1.99
CA ASP A 116 5.53 26.59 0.90
C ASP A 116 4.89 25.71 -0.18
N VAL A 117 5.02 24.39 -0.07
CA VAL A 117 4.42 23.43 -1.00
C VAL A 117 2.93 23.26 -0.70
N GLU A 118 2.10 23.32 -1.74
CA GLU A 118 0.69 22.94 -1.67
C GLU A 118 0.57 21.40 -1.64
N ILE A 119 0.04 20.83 -0.57
CA ILE A 119 0.02 19.40 -0.34
C ILE A 119 -1.43 18.89 -0.24
N GLU A 120 -1.84 18.00 -1.13
CA GLU A 120 -3.10 17.28 -1.04
C GLU A 120 -2.84 15.79 -0.77
N LEU A 121 -3.41 15.28 0.32
CA LEU A 121 -3.21 13.93 0.84
C LEU A 121 -4.55 13.23 0.95
N ASP A 122 -4.71 12.14 0.21
CA ASP A 122 -5.86 11.27 0.29
C ASP A 122 -5.45 9.97 1.02
N LEU A 123 -5.97 9.77 2.23
CA LEU A 123 -5.68 8.62 3.10
C LEU A 123 -6.83 7.63 3.03
N VAL A 124 -6.51 6.40 2.71
CA VAL A 124 -7.49 5.30 2.60
C VAL A 124 -7.20 4.26 3.66
N GLU A 125 -8.14 4.03 4.57
CA GLU A 125 -8.07 2.99 5.59
C GLU A 125 -9.44 2.34 5.77
N ILE A 126 -9.53 1.04 5.67
CA ILE A 126 -10.80 0.32 5.78
C ILE A 126 -11.31 0.24 7.22
N SER A 127 -10.41 0.23 8.18
CA SER A 127 -10.72 0.10 9.60
C SER A 127 -10.73 1.46 10.29
N LYS A 128 -11.92 1.94 10.62
CA LYS A 128 -12.09 3.14 11.42
C LYS A 128 -11.33 3.05 12.75
N GLU A 129 -11.37 1.89 13.39
CA GLU A 129 -10.66 1.65 14.62
C GLU A 129 -9.14 1.77 14.44
N THR A 130 -8.58 1.24 13.33
CA THR A 130 -7.15 1.39 13.04
C THR A 130 -6.77 2.85 12.81
N LEU A 131 -7.58 3.58 12.03
CA LEU A 131 -7.37 5.01 11.83
C LEU A 131 -7.42 5.80 13.15
N THR A 132 -8.36 5.44 14.04
CA THR A 132 -8.49 6.07 15.37
C THR A 132 -7.23 5.89 16.23
N LEU A 133 -6.44 4.84 16.03
CA LEU A 133 -5.19 4.65 16.76
C LEU A 133 -4.20 5.79 16.50
N ALA A 134 -4.21 6.41 15.31
CA ALA A 134 -3.39 7.61 15.05
C ALA A 134 -3.70 8.73 16.06
N LEU A 135 -4.96 8.91 16.43
CA LEU A 135 -5.39 9.89 17.43
C LEU A 135 -4.90 9.57 18.85
N LEU A 136 -4.75 8.26 19.16
CA LEU A 136 -4.41 7.78 20.50
C LEU A 136 -2.91 7.57 20.71
N MET A 137 -2.11 7.64 19.66
CA MET A 137 -0.67 7.40 19.73
C MET A 137 0.14 8.70 19.79
N TYR A 138 1.38 8.56 20.21
CA TYR A 138 2.37 9.63 20.18
C TYR A 138 3.33 9.42 19.00
N SER A 139 3.70 10.51 18.34
CA SER A 139 4.77 10.55 17.35
C SER A 139 5.70 11.73 17.63
N SER A 140 6.98 11.59 17.23
CA SER A 140 7.96 12.68 17.27
C SER A 140 7.90 13.58 16.04
N LEU A 141 7.13 13.24 15.01
CA LEU A 141 6.92 14.05 13.82
C LEU A 141 6.07 15.27 14.17
N GLU A 142 6.47 16.46 13.73
CA GLU A 142 5.72 17.69 14.01
C GLU A 142 4.36 17.70 13.30
N SER A 143 4.32 17.24 12.06
CA SER A 143 3.10 17.18 11.26
C SER A 143 2.11 16.10 11.73
N TYR A 144 2.52 15.18 12.62
CA TYR A 144 1.61 14.13 13.09
C TYR A 144 0.35 14.69 13.76
N ARG A 145 0.45 15.87 14.38
CA ARG A 145 -0.71 16.60 14.92
C ARG A 145 -1.77 16.90 13.85
N PHE A 146 -1.38 17.09 12.59
CA PHE A 146 -2.32 17.34 11.50
C PHE A 146 -3.14 16.10 11.15
N ILE A 147 -2.49 14.92 11.19
CA ILE A 147 -3.21 13.64 11.06
C ILE A 147 -4.17 13.45 12.23
N GLN A 148 -3.70 13.72 13.45
CA GLN A 148 -4.54 13.61 14.65
C GLN A 148 -5.74 14.57 14.59
N LYS A 149 -5.52 15.79 14.12
CA LYS A 149 -6.59 16.78 13.91
C LYS A 149 -7.60 16.32 12.87
N ALA A 150 -7.14 15.86 11.70
CA ALA A 150 -8.00 15.37 10.64
C ALA A 150 -8.85 14.17 11.11
N VAL A 151 -8.22 13.20 11.79
CA VAL A 151 -8.91 12.03 12.35
C VAL A 151 -9.94 12.45 13.44
N GLU A 152 -9.55 13.38 14.31
CA GLU A 152 -10.45 13.88 15.35
C GLU A 152 -11.69 14.55 14.74
N ASP A 153 -11.50 15.41 13.75
CA ASP A 153 -12.60 16.11 13.09
C ASP A 153 -13.52 15.11 12.38
N GLU A 154 -12.99 14.14 11.64
CA GLU A 154 -13.79 13.11 10.96
C GLU A 154 -14.61 12.28 11.95
N LEU A 155 -14.00 11.80 13.04
CA LEU A 155 -14.70 11.04 14.07
C LEU A 155 -15.78 11.88 14.79
N TYR A 156 -15.55 13.17 14.95
CA TYR A 156 -16.52 14.08 15.52
C TYR A 156 -17.71 14.27 14.57
N GLU A 157 -17.48 14.50 13.28
CA GLU A 157 -18.54 14.63 12.27
C GLU A 157 -19.35 13.33 12.11
N MET A 158 -18.69 12.17 12.25
CA MET A 158 -19.37 10.87 12.28
C MET A 158 -20.17 10.63 13.57
N GLY A 159 -19.99 11.44 14.61
CA GLY A 159 -20.63 11.26 15.91
C GLY A 159 -20.06 10.12 16.76
N ASP A 160 -18.85 9.67 16.46
CA ASP A 160 -18.16 8.63 17.22
C ASP A 160 -17.48 9.18 18.47
N ILE A 161 -17.08 10.45 18.45
CA ILE A 161 -16.56 11.18 19.61
C ILE A 161 -17.37 12.47 19.87
N LYS A 162 -17.30 12.98 21.09
CA LYS A 162 -17.99 14.20 21.52
C LYS A 162 -17.04 15.37 21.78
N PHE A 163 -15.75 15.09 22.01
CA PHE A 163 -14.80 16.09 22.43
C PHE A 163 -13.69 16.24 21.39
N ARG A 164 -13.39 17.50 21.06
CA ARG A 164 -12.24 17.87 20.24
C ARG A 164 -11.19 18.54 21.11
N TYR A 165 -9.96 18.07 21.05
CA TYR A 165 -8.85 18.57 21.85
C TYR A 165 -7.76 19.25 21.01
N TYR A 166 -7.68 18.94 19.71
CA TYR A 166 -6.76 19.61 18.78
C TYR A 166 -7.41 20.91 18.30
N GLN A 167 -6.91 22.05 18.79
CA GLN A 167 -7.45 23.37 18.48
C GLN A 167 -6.66 24.07 17.37
N ASP A 168 -5.42 23.68 17.14
CA ASP A 168 -4.60 24.23 16.06
C ASP A 168 -5.14 23.79 14.72
N ASP A 169 -5.34 24.73 13.82
CA ASP A 169 -5.75 24.43 12.46
C ASP A 169 -4.63 23.73 11.68
N ILE A 170 -5.00 22.92 10.71
CA ILE A 170 -4.07 22.42 9.70
C ILE A 170 -3.71 23.61 8.82
N PRO A 171 -2.43 23.83 8.47
CA PRO A 171 -2.03 24.90 7.57
C PRO A 171 -2.82 24.92 6.27
N ASP A 172 -3.14 26.11 5.76
CA ASP A 172 -4.02 26.30 4.59
C ASP A 172 -3.49 25.59 3.32
N ASN A 173 -2.20 25.38 3.23
CA ASN A 173 -1.53 24.68 2.12
C ASN A 173 -1.48 23.15 2.30
N ILE A 174 -2.07 22.60 3.36
CA ILE A 174 -2.13 21.15 3.61
C ILE A 174 -3.58 20.69 3.67
N HIS A 175 -3.95 19.86 2.72
CA HIS A 175 -5.29 19.28 2.63
C HIS A 175 -5.24 17.79 2.86
N ILE A 176 -5.94 17.30 3.91
CA ILE A 176 -6.00 15.89 4.29
C ILE A 176 -7.44 15.41 4.14
N ASN A 177 -7.66 14.46 3.23
CA ASN A 177 -8.94 13.80 3.02
C ASN A 177 -8.86 12.36 3.54
N LEU A 178 -9.82 11.95 4.35
CA LEU A 178 -9.90 10.59 4.91
C LEU A 178 -11.00 9.78 4.21
N TYR A 179 -10.66 8.58 3.78
CA TYR A 179 -11.60 7.62 3.19
C TYR A 179 -11.63 6.36 4.04
N ILE A 180 -12.67 6.22 4.86
CA ILE A 180 -12.88 5.02 5.71
C ILE A 180 -13.71 4.02 4.92
N GLU A 181 -13.09 3.36 3.95
CA GLU A 181 -13.75 2.49 2.98
C GLU A 181 -12.76 1.49 2.36
N ASP A 182 -13.28 0.45 1.72
CA ASP A 182 -12.48 -0.46 0.90
C ASP A 182 -11.73 0.31 -0.20
N ALA A 183 -10.41 0.17 -0.24
CA ALA A 183 -9.56 0.88 -1.19
C ALA A 183 -9.98 0.63 -2.66
N ARG A 184 -10.57 -0.54 -2.97
CA ARG A 184 -11.09 -0.84 -4.31
C ARG A 184 -12.25 0.09 -4.70
N VAL A 185 -13.10 0.42 -3.74
CA VAL A 185 -14.21 1.37 -3.95
C VAL A 185 -13.67 2.77 -4.15
N VAL A 186 -12.74 3.19 -3.29
CA VAL A 186 -12.14 4.52 -3.31
C VAL A 186 -11.39 4.77 -4.62
N VAL A 187 -10.45 3.90 -5.01
CA VAL A 187 -9.65 4.11 -6.24
C VAL A 187 -10.53 4.20 -7.49
N LYS A 188 -11.59 3.39 -7.56
CA LYS A 188 -12.55 3.45 -8.65
C LYS A 188 -13.34 4.76 -8.66
N GLY A 189 -13.70 5.26 -7.48
CA GLY A 189 -14.42 6.53 -7.33
C GLY A 189 -13.57 7.76 -7.68
N LEU A 190 -12.26 7.68 -7.51
CA LEU A 190 -11.32 8.78 -7.79
C LEU A 190 -10.92 8.89 -9.26
N GLU A 191 -11.14 7.84 -10.08
CA GLU A 191 -10.80 7.86 -11.50
C GLU A 191 -11.52 8.99 -12.24
N GLY A 192 -10.76 9.70 -13.09
CA GLY A 192 -11.26 10.82 -13.87
C GLY A 192 -11.34 12.15 -13.11
N TYR A 193 -11.19 12.14 -11.79
CA TYR A 193 -11.26 13.35 -10.96
C TYR A 193 -9.91 13.77 -10.40
N LYS A 194 -9.06 12.80 -10.01
CA LYS A 194 -7.78 13.07 -9.36
C LYS A 194 -6.63 12.36 -10.08
N LYS A 195 -5.45 12.96 -10.02
CA LYS A 195 -4.18 12.41 -10.48
C LYS A 195 -3.10 12.69 -9.43
N TYR A 196 -2.29 11.68 -9.12
CA TYR A 196 -1.31 11.70 -8.04
C TYR A 196 0.13 11.72 -8.55
N ASP A 197 0.97 12.46 -7.84
CA ASP A 197 2.42 12.43 -7.99
C ASP A 197 3.00 11.14 -7.43
N ALA A 198 2.43 10.69 -6.29
CA ALA A 198 2.81 9.43 -5.67
C ALA A 198 1.60 8.67 -5.13
N ILE A 199 1.64 7.35 -5.24
CA ILE A 199 0.70 6.43 -4.59
C ILE A 199 1.54 5.53 -3.67
N PHE A 200 1.33 5.65 -2.36
CA PHE A 200 1.91 4.77 -1.36
C PHE A 200 0.98 3.58 -1.15
N LEU A 201 1.46 2.38 -1.45
CA LEU A 201 0.69 1.14 -1.33
C LEU A 201 1.33 0.28 -0.24
N ASP A 202 0.80 0.38 0.98
CA ASP A 202 1.41 -0.18 2.19
C ASP A 202 0.48 -1.13 2.98
N PRO A 203 -0.25 -2.05 2.33
CA PRO A 203 -1.05 -3.03 3.03
C PRO A 203 -0.19 -4.13 3.66
N PHE A 204 -0.80 -5.00 4.45
CA PHE A 204 -0.16 -6.24 4.90
C PHE A 204 0.36 -7.07 3.73
N SER A 205 1.13 -8.13 4.03
CA SER A 205 1.79 -8.94 3.00
C SER A 205 0.81 -9.45 1.91
N PRO A 206 1.28 -9.67 0.67
CA PRO A 206 0.41 -10.05 -0.45
C PRO A 206 -0.39 -11.34 -0.27
N LEU A 207 -0.02 -12.19 0.68
CA LEU A 207 -0.81 -13.37 1.04
C LEU A 207 -1.92 -13.07 2.04
N LYS A 208 -1.84 -11.93 2.73
CA LYS A 208 -2.82 -11.50 3.72
C LYS A 208 -3.80 -10.47 3.17
N SER A 209 -3.35 -9.62 2.23
CA SER A 209 -4.17 -8.61 1.56
C SER A 209 -4.02 -8.71 0.04
N PRO A 210 -4.27 -9.89 -0.59
CA PRO A 210 -4.04 -10.08 -2.02
C PRO A 210 -4.93 -9.22 -2.91
N GLU A 211 -6.07 -8.74 -2.42
CA GLU A 211 -7.02 -7.88 -3.14
C GLU A 211 -6.40 -6.55 -3.56
N LEU A 212 -5.46 -6.02 -2.78
CA LEU A 212 -4.74 -4.76 -3.04
C LEU A 212 -3.50 -4.95 -3.93
N TYR A 213 -3.26 -6.18 -4.37
CA TYR A 213 -2.13 -6.54 -5.24
C TYR A 213 -2.57 -7.26 -6.51
N THR A 214 -3.85 -7.17 -6.86
CA THR A 214 -4.40 -7.78 -8.07
C THR A 214 -4.04 -6.97 -9.31
N ASN A 215 -4.07 -7.63 -10.46
CA ASN A 215 -3.91 -6.97 -11.75
C ASN A 215 -4.92 -5.84 -11.94
N GLU A 216 -6.17 -6.10 -11.58
CA GLU A 216 -7.28 -5.16 -11.71
C GLU A 216 -7.06 -3.93 -10.82
N PHE A 217 -6.54 -4.12 -9.60
CA PHE A 217 -6.22 -3.01 -8.70
C PHE A 217 -5.14 -2.10 -9.30
N PHE A 218 -4.05 -2.67 -9.83
CA PHE A 218 -3.01 -1.88 -10.49
C PHE A 218 -3.50 -1.18 -11.78
N MET A 219 -4.48 -1.73 -12.49
CA MET A 219 -5.10 -1.03 -13.63
C MET A 219 -5.81 0.25 -13.17
N HIS A 220 -6.52 0.21 -12.04
CA HIS A 220 -7.13 1.40 -11.46
C HIS A 220 -6.07 2.40 -10.95
N LEU A 221 -5.04 1.93 -10.23
CA LEU A 221 -3.95 2.80 -9.77
C LEU A 221 -3.23 3.48 -10.94
N LYS A 222 -3.00 2.77 -12.04
CA LYS A 222 -2.44 3.35 -13.26
C LYS A 222 -3.25 4.55 -13.75
N ASN A 223 -4.58 4.46 -13.72
CA ASN A 223 -5.45 5.54 -14.15
C ASN A 223 -5.43 6.75 -13.20
N LEU A 224 -4.91 6.60 -12.00
CA LEU A 224 -4.77 7.67 -11.01
C LEU A 224 -3.39 8.34 -11.03
N LEU A 225 -2.42 7.86 -11.80
CA LEU A 225 -1.10 8.48 -11.87
C LEU A 225 -1.07 9.72 -12.76
N LYS A 226 -0.30 10.72 -12.37
CA LYS A 226 0.24 11.74 -13.28
C LYS A 226 1.27 11.08 -14.21
N ASP A 227 1.61 11.74 -15.30
CA ASP A 227 2.54 11.20 -16.32
C ASP A 227 3.92 10.82 -15.77
N ASP A 228 4.41 11.55 -14.78
CA ASP A 228 5.67 11.33 -14.04
C ASP A 228 5.43 10.72 -12.64
N GLY A 229 4.21 10.36 -12.34
CA GLY A 229 3.81 9.80 -11.05
C GLY A 229 4.35 8.39 -10.82
N VAL A 230 4.48 8.03 -9.53
CA VAL A 230 5.01 6.73 -9.11
C VAL A 230 4.06 6.00 -8.16
N ILE A 231 4.02 4.67 -8.26
CA ILE A 231 3.46 3.78 -7.24
C ILE A 231 4.62 3.16 -6.49
N LEU A 232 4.57 3.23 -5.18
CA LEU A 232 5.58 2.69 -4.28
C LEU A 232 4.97 1.63 -3.37
N THR A 233 5.62 0.48 -3.28
CA THR A 233 5.25 -0.56 -2.32
C THR A 233 6.49 -1.25 -1.76
N TYR A 234 6.41 -1.67 -0.50
CA TYR A 234 7.53 -2.34 0.17
C TYR A 234 7.77 -3.77 -0.32
N THR A 235 6.84 -4.37 -1.07
CA THR A 235 6.95 -5.76 -1.50
C THR A 235 7.72 -5.92 -2.81
N SER A 236 8.56 -6.96 -2.87
CA SER A 236 9.24 -7.41 -4.09
C SER A 236 8.69 -8.74 -4.62
N ALA A 237 7.51 -9.16 -4.15
CA ALA A 237 6.92 -10.44 -4.50
C ALA A 237 6.63 -10.57 -6.00
N ALA A 238 7.07 -11.67 -6.61
CA ALA A 238 6.91 -11.92 -8.05
C ALA A 238 5.46 -11.79 -8.55
N PRO A 239 4.41 -12.26 -7.84
CA PRO A 239 3.04 -12.08 -8.32
C PRO A 239 2.57 -10.63 -8.33
N VAL A 240 3.07 -9.80 -7.41
CA VAL A 240 2.77 -8.37 -7.38
C VAL A 240 3.44 -7.66 -8.55
N ARG A 241 4.73 -7.88 -8.74
CA ARG A 241 5.47 -7.34 -9.89
C ARG A 241 4.87 -7.79 -11.22
N ALA A 242 4.42 -9.05 -11.32
CA ALA A 242 3.70 -9.54 -12.49
C ALA A 242 2.38 -8.79 -12.74
N ALA A 243 1.62 -8.50 -11.69
CA ALA A 243 0.38 -7.71 -11.80
C ALA A 243 0.65 -6.29 -12.29
N ILE A 244 1.71 -5.65 -11.79
CA ILE A 244 2.16 -4.32 -12.22
C ILE A 244 2.52 -4.32 -13.71
N VAL A 245 3.36 -5.26 -14.16
CA VAL A 245 3.71 -5.38 -15.60
C VAL A 245 2.47 -5.60 -16.45
N LYS A 246 1.58 -6.49 -15.99
CA LYS A 246 0.36 -6.82 -16.73
C LYS A 246 -0.60 -5.64 -16.84
N SER A 247 -0.61 -4.72 -15.88
CA SER A 247 -1.39 -3.48 -15.96
C SER A 247 -0.82 -2.47 -16.96
N GLY A 248 0.37 -2.75 -17.54
CA GLY A 248 1.05 -1.88 -18.50
C GLY A 248 1.82 -0.73 -17.84
N LEU A 249 2.28 -0.92 -16.61
CA LEU A 249 3.22 -0.05 -15.92
C LEU A 249 4.65 -0.55 -16.09
N HIS A 250 5.59 0.38 -16.16
CA HIS A 250 7.02 0.10 -15.98
C HIS A 250 7.33 -0.07 -14.51
N LEU A 251 8.28 -0.93 -14.18
CA LEU A 251 8.67 -1.15 -12.78
C LEU A 251 10.18 -1.36 -12.61
N GLY A 252 10.63 -1.06 -11.41
CA GLY A 252 12.01 -1.27 -10.98
C GLY A 252 12.10 -1.68 -9.52
N GLU A 253 13.33 -1.88 -9.08
CA GLU A 253 13.63 -2.16 -7.70
C GLU A 253 13.42 -0.89 -6.86
N GLY A 254 12.58 -1.00 -5.85
CA GLY A 254 12.48 0.01 -4.80
C GLY A 254 13.64 -0.09 -3.79
N PRO A 255 13.78 0.89 -2.92
CA PRO A 255 14.82 0.92 -1.91
C PRO A 255 14.77 -0.30 -0.99
N SER A 256 15.95 -0.78 -0.60
CA SER A 256 16.10 -1.84 0.40
C SER A 256 16.31 -1.20 1.76
N PHE A 257 15.34 -1.36 2.65
CA PHE A 257 15.43 -0.91 4.04
C PHE A 257 14.73 -1.91 4.96
N GLY A 258 15.47 -2.46 5.92
CA GLY A 258 14.95 -3.39 6.94
C GLY A 258 14.54 -4.77 6.41
N ARG A 259 13.80 -4.83 5.32
CA ARG A 259 13.42 -6.04 4.55
C ARG A 259 14.02 -5.96 3.16
N SER A 260 13.89 -7.02 2.36
CA SER A 260 14.26 -7.01 0.94
C SER A 260 13.59 -5.83 0.22
N GLY A 261 14.26 -5.29 -0.80
CA GLY A 261 13.81 -4.09 -1.50
C GLY A 261 12.38 -4.16 -2.02
N GLY A 262 11.71 -3.02 -2.05
CA GLY A 262 10.36 -2.85 -2.54
C GLY A 262 10.26 -2.83 -4.06
N THR A 263 9.19 -2.22 -4.56
CA THR A 263 8.96 -2.01 -5.99
C THR A 263 8.52 -0.57 -6.23
N VAL A 264 9.08 0.04 -7.26
CA VAL A 264 8.65 1.32 -7.83
C VAL A 264 7.99 1.03 -9.16
N ALA A 265 6.86 1.66 -9.45
CA ALA A 265 6.19 1.54 -10.75
C ALA A 265 5.75 2.91 -11.28
N SER A 266 5.77 3.11 -12.59
CA SER A 266 5.41 4.37 -13.25
C SER A 266 4.83 4.13 -14.64
N LEU A 267 4.19 5.17 -15.21
CA LEU A 267 3.76 5.17 -16.60
C LEU A 267 4.94 5.25 -17.59
N LYS A 268 6.09 5.78 -17.14
CA LYS A 268 7.29 5.98 -17.96
C LYS A 268 8.49 5.23 -17.41
N GLU A 269 9.28 4.66 -18.32
CA GLU A 269 10.49 3.90 -17.97
C GLU A 269 11.60 4.81 -17.42
N ASP A 270 11.72 6.03 -17.92
CA ASP A 270 12.76 7.01 -17.54
C ASP A 270 12.59 7.55 -16.12
N VAL A 271 11.43 7.36 -15.50
CA VAL A 271 11.19 7.66 -14.07
C VAL A 271 11.81 6.62 -13.14
N ILE A 272 12.10 5.43 -13.67
CA ILE A 272 12.62 4.28 -12.89
C ILE A 272 14.15 4.35 -12.82
N ASP A 273 14.69 4.64 -11.64
CA ASP A 273 16.16 4.75 -11.45
C ASP A 273 16.87 3.39 -11.56
N LYS A 274 16.27 2.35 -11.00
CA LYS A 274 16.86 1.04 -10.88
C LYS A 274 15.95 -0.02 -11.49
N PRO A 275 16.26 -0.51 -12.71
CA PRO A 275 15.49 -1.57 -13.34
C PRO A 275 15.58 -2.86 -12.52
N LEU A 276 14.63 -3.77 -12.73
CA LEU A 276 14.66 -5.08 -12.09
C LEU A 276 15.91 -5.87 -12.45
N SER A 277 16.34 -6.70 -11.51
CA SER A 277 17.37 -7.69 -11.78
C SER A 277 16.89 -8.72 -12.81
N MET A 278 17.82 -9.31 -13.56
CA MET A 278 17.51 -10.39 -14.52
C MET A 278 16.91 -11.61 -13.83
N ASP A 279 17.21 -11.83 -12.56
CA ASP A 279 16.65 -12.95 -11.79
C ASP A 279 15.19 -12.68 -11.41
N ASP A 280 14.84 -11.44 -11.05
CA ASP A 280 13.47 -11.04 -10.80
C ASP A 280 12.62 -11.13 -12.07
N GLU A 281 13.12 -10.62 -13.20
CA GLU A 281 12.45 -10.74 -14.49
C GLU A 281 12.19 -12.22 -14.84
N ARG A 282 13.17 -13.09 -14.60
CA ARG A 282 13.01 -14.53 -14.83
C ARG A 282 11.96 -15.14 -13.91
N MET A 283 11.92 -14.77 -12.65
CA MET A 283 10.92 -15.25 -11.70
C MET A 283 9.50 -14.87 -12.14
N ILE A 284 9.33 -13.67 -12.66
CA ILE A 284 8.03 -13.21 -13.16
C ILE A 284 7.64 -13.97 -14.45
N ALA A 285 8.53 -14.05 -15.42
CA ALA A 285 8.20 -14.52 -16.77
C ALA A 285 8.27 -16.04 -16.95
N LEU A 286 9.08 -16.75 -16.16
CA LEU A 286 9.41 -18.16 -16.36
C LEU A 286 9.14 -19.04 -15.13
N SER A 287 8.51 -18.53 -14.10
CA SER A 287 8.16 -19.32 -12.93
C SER A 287 6.65 -19.19 -12.62
N ASP A 288 6.09 -20.21 -11.98
CA ASP A 288 4.71 -20.17 -11.50
C ASP A 288 4.52 -19.15 -10.35
N ALA A 289 5.61 -18.70 -9.73
CA ALA A 289 5.59 -17.61 -8.77
C ALA A 289 5.12 -16.29 -9.41
N GLY A 290 5.41 -16.08 -10.70
CA GLY A 290 4.98 -14.91 -11.46
C GLY A 290 3.51 -14.88 -11.87
N ILE A 291 2.69 -15.87 -11.50
CA ILE A 291 1.26 -15.80 -11.74
C ILE A 291 0.65 -14.75 -10.80
N PRO A 292 0.03 -13.68 -11.33
CA PRO A 292 -0.47 -12.58 -10.53
C PRO A 292 -1.73 -12.97 -9.74
N PHE A 293 -2.04 -12.18 -8.73
CA PHE A 293 -3.36 -12.16 -8.12
C PHE A 293 -4.36 -11.52 -9.08
N LYS A 294 -5.62 -11.98 -9.06
CA LYS A 294 -6.70 -11.48 -9.92
C LYS A 294 -8.01 -11.38 -9.15
N ASP A 295 -8.68 -10.27 -9.37
CA ASP A 295 -10.03 -9.98 -8.87
C ASP A 295 -10.90 -9.39 -10.00
N PRO A 296 -11.34 -10.19 -10.98
CA PRO A 296 -12.00 -9.70 -12.19
C PRO A 296 -13.27 -8.88 -11.93
N GLU A 297 -14.01 -9.21 -10.87
CA GLU A 297 -15.21 -8.48 -10.47
C GLU A 297 -14.93 -7.36 -9.46
N PHE A 298 -13.68 -7.23 -9.04
CA PHE A 298 -13.19 -6.20 -8.12
C PHE A 298 -13.90 -6.17 -6.76
N ASN A 299 -14.31 -7.34 -6.28
CA ASN A 299 -15.05 -7.53 -5.02
C ASN A 299 -14.86 -8.92 -4.37
N ASP A 300 -13.90 -9.69 -4.83
CA ASP A 300 -13.62 -11.03 -4.28
C ASP A 300 -12.99 -10.95 -2.89
N SER A 301 -13.26 -11.98 -2.07
CA SER A 301 -12.56 -12.14 -0.79
C SER A 301 -11.11 -12.59 -1.02
N TYR A 302 -10.23 -12.35 -0.02
CA TYR A 302 -8.83 -12.76 -0.09
C TYR A 302 -8.68 -14.27 -0.35
N GLN A 303 -9.52 -15.12 0.27
CA GLN A 303 -9.51 -16.57 0.06
C GLN A 303 -9.80 -16.93 -1.40
N LYS A 304 -10.80 -16.28 -2.01
CA LYS A 304 -11.18 -16.54 -3.40
C LYS A 304 -10.08 -16.13 -4.37
N ILE A 305 -9.40 -15.01 -4.11
CA ILE A 305 -8.25 -14.55 -4.89
C ILE A 305 -7.08 -15.53 -4.78
N LEU A 306 -6.76 -16.00 -3.56
CA LEU A 306 -5.69 -16.97 -3.34
C LEU A 306 -6.01 -18.32 -4.00
N GLN A 307 -7.23 -18.84 -3.85
CA GLN A 307 -7.67 -20.09 -4.49
C GLN A 307 -7.58 -20.01 -6.01
N ARG A 308 -8.03 -18.92 -6.61
CA ARG A 308 -7.93 -18.70 -8.07
C ARG A 308 -6.48 -18.74 -8.52
N ARG A 309 -5.60 -18.01 -7.83
CA ARG A 309 -4.19 -18.00 -8.14
C ARG A 309 -3.55 -19.40 -8.03
N ASP A 310 -3.86 -20.17 -6.99
CA ASP A 310 -3.31 -21.51 -6.81
C ASP A 310 -3.79 -22.48 -7.89
N GLN A 311 -5.04 -22.39 -8.31
CA GLN A 311 -5.56 -23.15 -9.46
C GLN A 311 -4.82 -22.79 -10.75
N GLU A 312 -4.61 -21.50 -11.02
CA GLU A 312 -3.86 -21.05 -12.20
C GLU A 312 -2.40 -21.53 -12.15
N ARG A 313 -1.76 -21.51 -10.99
CA ARG A 313 -0.40 -22.06 -10.80
C ARG A 313 -0.36 -23.55 -11.11
N MET A 314 -1.27 -24.35 -10.59
CA MET A 314 -1.36 -25.78 -10.88
C MET A 314 -1.55 -26.06 -12.37
N LEU A 315 -2.44 -25.32 -13.02
CA LEU A 315 -2.67 -25.43 -14.46
C LEU A 315 -1.44 -25.02 -15.29
N SER A 316 -0.72 -24.01 -14.87
CA SER A 316 0.48 -23.51 -15.56
C SER A 316 1.63 -24.50 -15.54
N ARG A 317 1.84 -25.18 -14.41
CA ARG A 317 2.90 -26.21 -14.26
C ARG A 317 2.80 -27.30 -15.30
N GLY A 318 1.60 -27.68 -15.72
CA GLY A 318 1.39 -28.66 -16.80
C GLY A 318 1.54 -28.11 -18.22
N ARG A 319 1.49 -26.80 -18.42
CA ARG A 319 1.44 -26.14 -19.74
C ARG A 319 2.70 -25.36 -20.11
N ILE A 320 3.44 -24.88 -19.13
CA ILE A 320 4.57 -23.97 -19.30
C ILE A 320 5.87 -24.68 -18.92
N ARG A 321 6.86 -24.62 -19.79
CA ARG A 321 8.22 -25.09 -19.47
C ARG A 321 8.97 -23.94 -18.79
N PHE A 322 9.04 -23.97 -17.49
CA PHE A 322 9.86 -23.06 -16.71
C PHE A 322 11.35 -23.38 -16.87
N SER A 323 12.18 -22.36 -16.76
CA SER A 323 13.63 -22.53 -16.88
C SER A 323 14.34 -21.61 -15.90
N SER A 324 15.13 -22.19 -15.02
CA SER A 324 16.01 -21.45 -14.12
C SER A 324 17.24 -20.84 -14.78
N THR A 325 17.54 -21.24 -16.02
CA THR A 325 18.77 -20.83 -16.74
C THR A 325 18.54 -19.69 -17.73
N VAL A 326 17.28 -19.35 -18.03
CA VAL A 326 16.96 -18.33 -19.03
C VAL A 326 16.81 -16.99 -18.35
N LYS A 327 17.64 -16.04 -18.76
CA LYS A 327 17.48 -14.62 -18.46
C LYS A 327 16.44 -14.05 -19.42
N THR A 328 15.35 -13.55 -18.90
CA THR A 328 14.22 -13.09 -19.69
C THR A 328 13.93 -11.64 -19.42
N PRO A 329 14.01 -10.76 -20.42
CA PRO A 329 13.51 -9.41 -20.28
C PRO A 329 11.99 -9.45 -20.17
N ILE A 330 11.42 -8.73 -19.18
CA ILE A 330 9.98 -8.53 -19.05
C ILE A 330 9.51 -7.60 -20.17
N TYR A 331 10.32 -6.59 -20.46
CA TYR A 331 10.09 -5.65 -21.55
C TYR A 331 10.72 -6.21 -22.83
N LEU A 332 9.90 -6.48 -23.82
CA LEU A 332 10.26 -7.17 -25.06
C LEU A 332 11.26 -6.40 -25.97
N ASN A 333 11.68 -5.20 -25.54
CA ASN A 333 12.70 -4.41 -26.23
C ASN A 333 14.13 -4.89 -26.02
N LYS A 334 14.37 -5.79 -25.05
CA LYS A 334 15.69 -6.39 -24.84
C LYS A 334 15.90 -7.55 -25.80
N GLU A 335 17.02 -7.56 -26.51
CA GLU A 335 17.37 -8.65 -27.42
C GLU A 335 17.80 -9.91 -26.67
N LEU A 336 17.32 -11.05 -27.18
CA LEU A 336 17.79 -12.36 -26.78
C LEU A 336 18.62 -12.94 -27.92
N ASP A 337 19.82 -13.40 -27.62
CA ASP A 337 20.81 -13.87 -28.60
C ASP A 337 20.38 -15.14 -29.35
N ASP A 338 19.44 -15.94 -28.79
CA ASP A 338 18.93 -17.18 -29.37
C ASP A 338 17.43 -17.07 -29.76
N GLY A 339 17.15 -17.13 -31.04
CA GLY A 339 15.79 -17.09 -31.58
C GLY A 339 14.87 -18.23 -31.10
N ARG A 340 15.40 -19.39 -30.70
CA ARG A 340 14.65 -20.47 -30.08
C ARG A 340 14.24 -20.07 -28.67
N LEU A 341 15.15 -19.48 -27.94
CA LEU A 341 14.96 -19.01 -26.57
C LEU A 341 13.93 -17.87 -26.54
N LYS A 342 14.06 -16.89 -27.43
CA LYS A 342 13.12 -15.80 -27.61
C LYS A 342 11.70 -16.31 -27.85
N ARG A 343 11.52 -17.26 -28.76
CA ARG A 343 10.19 -17.87 -29.02
C ARG A 343 9.63 -18.58 -27.81
N ARG A 344 10.46 -19.29 -27.04
CA ARG A 344 10.02 -19.99 -25.81
C ARG A 344 9.56 -19.01 -24.76
N VAL A 345 10.31 -17.92 -24.55
CA VAL A 345 9.98 -16.85 -23.60
C VAL A 345 8.66 -16.18 -23.98
N LEU A 346 8.53 -15.76 -25.23
CA LEU A 346 7.30 -15.14 -25.75
C LEU A 346 6.09 -16.06 -25.57
N ASN A 347 6.23 -17.34 -25.88
CA ASN A 347 5.15 -18.31 -25.68
C ASN A 347 4.78 -18.51 -24.21
N ASN A 348 5.73 -18.45 -23.29
CA ASN A 348 5.46 -18.54 -21.87
C ASN A 348 4.75 -17.27 -21.36
N LEU A 349 5.26 -16.09 -21.75
CA LEU A 349 4.63 -14.82 -21.39
C LEU A 349 3.19 -14.80 -21.87
N LYS A 350 2.94 -15.15 -23.13
CA LYS A 350 1.59 -15.26 -23.69
C LYS A 350 0.70 -16.18 -22.88
N LYS A 351 1.17 -17.37 -22.50
CA LYS A 351 0.41 -18.32 -21.67
C LYS A 351 0.14 -17.82 -20.26
N LEU A 352 0.98 -16.94 -19.74
CA LEU A 352 0.80 -16.24 -18.45
C LEU A 352 -0.10 -15.02 -18.56
N GLY A 353 -0.59 -14.68 -19.76
CA GLY A 353 -1.50 -13.58 -20.00
C GLY A 353 -0.81 -12.22 -20.17
N PHE A 354 0.44 -12.22 -20.63
CA PHE A 354 1.18 -11.01 -21.04
C PHE A 354 1.11 -10.79 -22.56
N ASP A 355 -0.06 -11.07 -23.17
CA ASP A 355 -0.24 -11.05 -24.63
C ASP A 355 -0.01 -9.68 -25.27
N ASP A 356 -0.30 -8.62 -24.52
CA ASP A 356 -0.35 -7.24 -25.02
C ASP A 356 0.89 -6.40 -24.65
N LEU A 357 1.95 -7.02 -24.14
CA LEU A 357 3.23 -6.34 -23.96
C LEU A 357 3.83 -6.05 -25.34
N LYS A 358 3.22 -5.10 -26.05
CA LYS A 358 3.86 -4.43 -27.18
C LYS A 358 4.98 -3.59 -26.59
N SER A 359 6.17 -3.70 -27.20
CA SER A 359 7.25 -2.73 -26.96
C SER A 359 6.65 -1.33 -27.00
N PRO A 360 7.00 -0.45 -26.04
CA PRO A 360 6.63 0.94 -26.12
C PRO A 360 7.12 1.56 -27.42
#